data_49ac54dd46cccbef7d9f4c423212f571
#
_entry.id   49ac54dd46cccbef7d9f4c423212f571
#
_cell.length_a   1.000
_cell.length_b   1.000
_cell.length_c   1.000
_cell.angle_alpha   90.00
_cell.angle_beta   90.00
_cell.angle_gamma   90.00
#
_symmetry.space_group_name_H-M   'P 1'
#
loop_
_entity.id
_entity.type
_entity.pdbx_description
1 polymer ?
#
loop_
_entity_poly.entity_id
_entity_poly.type
_entity_poly.pdbx_seq_one_letter_code
_entity_poly.pdbx_strand_id
1 'polypeptide(L)'
;MNQTVTQPQVDWRALAQDLFPQGHAITEQDHFLSGTAQVDGRTVTVVGTTGHTPIGIEIALAQASAILQTVREHPGRPIVILVDTQGQRLRHRDEMLGINSYMAHLGKCVELARRQGHRVVGLVYDQALSGGFITSGLIADACYALPEATIRVMGLPAMARITKVPEERLTELAKSNPVFAPGPENYLRMGGVAEIWNGDLAKALADALAQDRSADTRAATGLERGGRKWAQRVIDAVANDTPLNG
;
A
#
# COMPACT_ATOMS: atom_id res chain seq x y z
N MET A 1 9.86 29.68 9.84
CA MET A 1 8.51 29.09 9.81
C MET A 1 8.33 28.48 8.43
N ASN A 2 8.69 27.22 8.22
CA ASN A 2 8.44 26.52 6.97
C ASN A 2 6.97 26.07 6.99
N GLN A 3 6.16 26.69 6.17
CA GLN A 3 4.83 26.20 5.85
C GLN A 3 5.02 24.84 5.14
N THR A 4 4.73 23.76 5.82
CA THR A 4 4.50 22.48 5.19
C THR A 4 3.31 22.69 4.27
N VAL A 5 3.53 22.74 2.97
CA VAL A 5 2.46 22.75 1.97
C VAL A 5 1.77 21.39 2.13
N THR A 6 0.69 21.38 2.89
CA THR A 6 -0.18 20.21 3.00
C THR A 6 -0.88 20.10 1.65
N GLN A 7 -0.56 19.07 0.87
CA GLN A 7 -1.32 18.78 -0.34
C GLN A 7 -2.79 18.57 0.06
N PRO A 8 -3.75 19.10 -0.73
CA PRO A 8 -5.15 18.88 -0.44
C PRO A 8 -5.43 17.37 -0.43
N GLN A 9 -6.08 16.93 0.61
CA GLN A 9 -6.45 15.52 0.78
C GLN A 9 -7.43 15.09 -0.32
N VAL A 10 -7.21 13.92 -0.89
CA VAL A 10 -8.12 13.33 -1.89
C VAL A 10 -9.44 12.91 -1.21
N ASP A 11 -10.57 13.38 -1.73
CA ASP A 11 -11.88 12.94 -1.26
C ASP A 11 -12.15 11.52 -1.74
N TRP A 12 -12.16 10.57 -0.81
CA TRP A 12 -12.42 9.18 -1.10
C TRP A 12 -13.82 8.94 -1.71
N ARG A 13 -14.79 9.82 -1.45
CA ARG A 13 -16.16 9.68 -1.99
C ARG A 13 -16.20 9.98 -3.49
N ALA A 14 -15.50 11.01 -3.91
CA ALA A 14 -15.32 11.29 -5.33
C ALA A 14 -14.55 10.16 -6.02
N LEU A 15 -13.46 9.70 -5.41
CA LEU A 15 -12.70 8.55 -5.90
C LEU A 15 -13.58 7.29 -6.02
N ALA A 16 -14.44 7.02 -5.05
CA ALA A 16 -15.31 5.85 -5.08
C ALA A 16 -16.35 5.93 -6.21
N GLN A 17 -16.81 7.13 -6.58
CA GLN A 17 -17.69 7.30 -7.75
C GLN A 17 -16.95 6.95 -9.06
N ASP A 18 -15.69 7.36 -9.18
CA ASP A 18 -14.86 7.07 -10.35
C ASP A 18 -14.46 5.59 -10.44
N LEU A 19 -14.15 4.96 -9.30
CA LEU A 19 -13.77 3.55 -9.24
C LEU A 19 -14.96 2.59 -9.42
N PHE A 20 -16.13 2.97 -8.90
CA PHE A 20 -17.30 2.11 -8.81
C PHE A 20 -18.55 2.75 -9.42
N PRO A 21 -18.55 3.10 -10.72
CA PRO A 21 -19.69 3.77 -11.36
C PRO A 21 -20.95 2.90 -11.40
N GLN A 22 -20.83 1.58 -11.20
CA GLN A 22 -21.96 0.66 -11.09
C GLN A 22 -22.60 0.66 -9.67
N GLY A 23 -22.05 1.45 -8.74
CA GLY A 23 -22.54 1.65 -7.39
C GLY A 23 -21.70 1.03 -6.28
N HIS A 24 -21.78 1.64 -5.11
CA HIS A 24 -21.11 1.16 -3.91
C HIS A 24 -21.93 1.45 -2.65
N ALA A 25 -21.65 0.70 -1.59
CA ALA A 25 -22.17 0.86 -0.23
C ALA A 25 -21.00 0.94 0.77
N ILE A 26 -20.04 1.84 0.49
CA ILE A 26 -18.89 2.08 1.37
C ILE A 26 -19.28 3.08 2.44
N THR A 27 -18.95 2.78 3.68
CA THR A 27 -19.13 3.66 4.85
C THR A 27 -17.79 4.03 5.46
N GLU A 28 -17.76 5.16 6.12
CA GLU A 28 -16.61 5.63 6.90
C GLU A 28 -16.95 5.68 8.38
N GLN A 29 -16.11 5.06 9.21
CA GLN A 29 -16.17 5.18 10.65
C GLN A 29 -14.76 5.36 11.20
N ASP A 30 -14.51 6.47 11.89
CA ASP A 30 -13.20 6.79 12.48
C ASP A 30 -12.03 6.64 11.48
N HIS A 31 -12.21 7.15 10.26
CA HIS A 31 -11.28 7.04 9.12
C HIS A 31 -11.06 5.62 8.57
N PHE A 32 -11.80 4.64 9.04
CA PHE A 32 -11.84 3.31 8.45
C PHE A 32 -12.96 3.25 7.41
N LEU A 33 -12.61 2.80 6.20
CA LEU A 33 -13.53 2.58 5.09
C LEU A 33 -13.88 1.10 5.01
N SER A 34 -15.17 0.77 4.96
CA SER A 34 -15.62 -0.61 4.76
C SER A 34 -16.94 -0.67 4.02
N GLY A 35 -17.13 -1.71 3.25
CA GLY A 35 -18.38 -1.96 2.52
C GLY A 35 -18.20 -2.84 1.30
N THR A 36 -19.08 -2.66 0.34
CA THR A 36 -19.08 -3.37 -0.93
C THR A 36 -19.23 -2.41 -2.10
N ALA A 37 -18.78 -2.86 -3.28
CA ALA A 37 -18.99 -2.14 -4.52
C ALA A 37 -19.24 -3.11 -5.69
N GLN A 38 -19.67 -2.59 -6.83
CA GLN A 38 -19.89 -3.36 -8.05
C GLN A 38 -18.80 -3.05 -9.06
N VAL A 39 -18.15 -4.08 -9.61
CA VAL A 39 -17.17 -3.99 -10.69
C VAL A 39 -17.45 -5.09 -11.71
N ASP A 40 -17.75 -4.73 -12.94
CA ASP A 40 -18.13 -5.66 -14.02
C ASP A 40 -19.19 -6.68 -13.61
N GLY A 41 -20.24 -6.20 -12.92
CA GLY A 41 -21.35 -7.03 -12.46
C GLY A 41 -20.98 -7.98 -11.32
N ARG A 42 -19.80 -7.87 -10.72
CA ARG A 42 -19.37 -8.66 -9.57
C ARG A 42 -19.32 -7.78 -8.31
N THR A 43 -19.78 -8.31 -7.21
CA THR A 43 -19.59 -7.65 -5.92
C THR A 43 -18.16 -7.82 -5.44
N VAL A 44 -17.52 -6.73 -5.07
CA VAL A 44 -16.20 -6.70 -4.40
C VAL A 44 -16.35 -6.23 -2.96
N THR A 45 -15.52 -6.72 -2.05
CA THR A 45 -15.38 -6.13 -0.71
C THR A 45 -14.40 -4.96 -0.80
N VAL A 46 -14.75 -3.84 -0.18
CA VAL A 46 -13.87 -2.68 -0.07
C VAL A 46 -13.52 -2.47 1.39
N VAL A 47 -12.24 -2.38 1.69
CA VAL A 47 -11.70 -1.97 2.99
C VAL A 47 -10.66 -0.88 2.76
N GLY A 48 -10.42 -0.02 3.73
CA GLY A 48 -9.40 1.01 3.54
C GLY A 48 -9.31 2.01 4.65
N THR A 49 -8.55 3.06 4.40
CA THR A 49 -8.35 4.18 5.31
C THR A 49 -8.41 5.50 4.57
N THR A 50 -8.73 6.56 5.28
CA THR A 50 -8.79 7.94 4.77
C THR A 50 -8.27 8.91 5.81
N GLY A 51 -8.10 10.18 5.44
CA GLY A 51 -7.74 11.23 6.37
C GLY A 51 -6.27 11.19 6.79
N HIS A 52 -5.38 10.62 5.98
CA HIS A 52 -3.99 10.36 6.36
C HIS A 52 -3.90 9.68 7.73
N THR A 53 -4.90 8.86 8.09
CA THR A 53 -5.01 8.33 9.44
C THR A 53 -3.84 7.40 9.76
N PRO A 54 -3.24 7.51 10.96
CA PRO A 54 -2.26 6.51 11.39
C PRO A 54 -3.00 5.22 11.78
N ILE A 55 -2.51 4.09 11.28
CA ILE A 55 -3.09 2.79 11.60
C ILE A 55 -2.67 2.40 13.03
N GLY A 56 -3.63 2.47 13.95
CA GLY A 56 -3.51 1.95 15.30
C GLY A 56 -4.15 0.57 15.43
N ILE A 57 -4.21 0.06 16.65
CA ILE A 57 -4.75 -1.27 16.96
C ILE A 57 -6.19 -1.39 16.46
N GLU A 58 -7.02 -0.39 16.67
CA GLU A 58 -8.44 -0.39 16.34
C GLU A 58 -8.65 -0.55 14.82
N ILE A 59 -7.95 0.25 14.01
CA ILE A 59 -8.06 0.21 12.55
C ILE A 59 -7.47 -1.09 12.00
N ALA A 60 -6.30 -1.53 12.51
CA ALA A 60 -5.69 -2.78 12.07
C ALA A 60 -6.62 -3.97 12.32
N LEU A 61 -7.26 -4.02 13.49
CA LEU A 61 -8.21 -5.07 13.85
C LEU A 61 -9.50 -4.99 13.02
N ALA A 62 -10.02 -3.79 12.77
CA ALA A 62 -11.21 -3.58 11.95
C ALA A 62 -10.99 -4.04 10.50
N GLN A 63 -9.86 -3.66 9.89
CA GLN A 63 -9.48 -4.13 8.54
C GLN A 63 -9.34 -5.66 8.51
N ALA A 64 -8.60 -6.24 9.47
CA ALA A 64 -8.43 -7.69 9.57
C ALA A 64 -9.76 -8.41 9.70
N SER A 65 -10.68 -7.89 10.54
CA SER A 65 -12.00 -8.48 10.75
C SER A 65 -12.85 -8.45 9.49
N ALA A 66 -12.87 -7.34 8.75
CA ALA A 66 -13.61 -7.21 7.49
C ALA A 66 -13.08 -8.18 6.41
N ILE A 67 -11.75 -8.33 6.32
CA ILE A 67 -11.12 -9.31 5.41
C ILE A 67 -11.51 -10.73 5.81
N LEU A 68 -11.38 -11.10 7.08
CA LEU A 68 -11.75 -12.44 7.57
C LEU A 68 -13.23 -12.75 7.40
N GLN A 69 -14.10 -11.75 7.58
CA GLN A 69 -15.52 -11.89 7.30
C GLN A 69 -15.75 -12.23 5.83
N THR A 70 -15.09 -11.51 4.93
CA THR A 70 -15.18 -11.79 3.48
C THR A 70 -14.72 -13.22 3.17
N VAL A 71 -13.59 -13.65 3.74
CA VAL A 71 -13.07 -15.02 3.53
C VAL A 71 -14.08 -16.09 3.99
N ARG A 72 -14.74 -15.89 5.11
CA ARG A 72 -15.70 -16.85 5.67
C ARG A 72 -17.04 -16.88 4.94
N GLU A 73 -17.56 -15.70 4.59
CA GLU A 73 -18.96 -15.57 4.15
C GLU A 73 -19.10 -15.47 2.63
N HIS A 74 -18.03 -15.13 1.93
CA HIS A 74 -18.07 -14.83 0.50
C HIS A 74 -16.87 -15.42 -0.26
N PRO A 75 -16.74 -16.75 -0.36
CA PRO A 75 -15.62 -17.39 -1.02
C PRO A 75 -15.35 -16.84 -2.43
N GLY A 76 -14.10 -16.53 -2.72
CA GLY A 76 -13.66 -16.01 -4.02
C GLY A 76 -14.04 -14.55 -4.34
N ARG A 77 -14.77 -13.84 -3.43
CA ARG A 77 -15.09 -12.42 -3.64
C ARG A 77 -13.80 -11.60 -3.63
N PRO A 78 -13.54 -10.77 -4.68
CA PRO A 78 -12.38 -9.89 -4.69
C PRO A 78 -12.42 -8.87 -3.55
N ILE A 79 -11.23 -8.44 -3.11
CA ILE A 79 -11.05 -7.45 -2.06
C ILE A 79 -10.24 -6.28 -2.63
N VAL A 80 -10.77 -5.07 -2.50
CA VAL A 80 -10.08 -3.82 -2.86
C VAL A 80 -9.69 -3.10 -1.58
N ILE A 81 -8.41 -2.77 -1.44
CA ILE A 81 -7.87 -2.05 -0.28
C ILE A 81 -7.52 -0.63 -0.71
N LEU A 82 -8.29 0.35 -0.24
CA LEU A 82 -8.03 1.77 -0.48
C LEU A 82 -7.05 2.29 0.57
N VAL A 83 -5.90 2.78 0.14
CA VAL A 83 -4.79 3.16 1.03
C VAL A 83 -4.62 4.67 1.07
N ASP A 84 -4.87 5.23 2.25
CA ASP A 84 -4.47 6.57 2.66
C ASP A 84 -4.09 6.55 4.14
N THR A 85 -2.78 6.54 4.42
CA THR A 85 -2.28 6.45 5.80
C THR A 85 -0.90 7.09 5.95
N GLN A 86 -0.69 7.76 7.06
CA GLN A 86 0.66 8.19 7.47
C GLN A 86 1.47 7.07 8.16
N GLY A 87 0.99 5.83 8.08
CA GLY A 87 1.70 4.67 8.58
C GLY A 87 1.21 4.17 9.95
N GLN A 88 2.08 3.50 10.66
CA GLN A 88 1.78 3.00 12.00
C GLN A 88 1.58 4.14 13.01
N ARG A 89 0.55 4.04 13.85
CA ARG A 89 0.31 5.00 14.92
C ARG A 89 1.38 4.86 16.01
N LEU A 90 2.07 5.97 16.27
CA LEU A 90 3.09 6.05 17.31
C LEU A 90 2.47 6.60 18.60
N ARG A 91 1.78 5.74 19.37
CA ARG A 91 1.13 6.08 20.62
C ARG A 91 1.50 5.05 21.69
N HIS A 92 1.90 5.51 22.88
CA HIS A 92 2.34 4.66 23.98
C HIS A 92 1.35 3.51 24.28
N ARG A 93 0.04 3.78 24.28
CA ARG A 93 -0.98 2.75 24.48
C ARG A 93 -0.89 1.64 23.42
N ASP A 94 -0.69 2.00 22.16
CA ASP A 94 -0.64 1.02 21.05
C ASP A 94 0.63 0.16 21.16
N GLU A 95 1.75 0.75 21.56
CA GLU A 95 2.99 0.00 21.83
C GLU A 95 2.84 -0.94 23.04
N MET A 96 2.24 -0.48 24.13
CA MET A 96 1.99 -1.32 25.31
C MET A 96 1.05 -2.50 25.03
N LEU A 97 0.13 -2.35 24.08
CA LEU A 97 -0.78 -3.41 23.66
C LEU A 97 -0.18 -4.29 22.52
N GLY A 98 1.03 -4.01 22.08
CA GLY A 98 1.72 -4.80 21.05
C GLY A 98 1.22 -4.54 19.65
N ILE A 99 1.16 -3.28 19.20
CA ILE A 99 0.70 -2.89 17.86
C ILE A 99 1.34 -3.70 16.74
N ASN A 100 2.61 -4.07 16.88
CA ASN A 100 3.31 -4.92 15.90
C ASN A 100 2.59 -6.26 15.65
N SER A 101 2.00 -6.85 16.70
CA SER A 101 1.21 -8.07 16.57
C SER A 101 -0.09 -7.86 15.81
N TYR A 102 -0.75 -6.73 16.00
CA TYR A 102 -1.96 -6.38 15.24
C TYR A 102 -1.65 -6.08 13.78
N MET A 103 -0.53 -5.40 13.50
CA MET A 103 -0.07 -5.19 12.15
C MET A 103 0.28 -6.51 11.45
N ALA A 104 0.99 -7.40 12.14
CA ALA A 104 1.29 -8.74 11.64
C ALA A 104 0.02 -9.57 11.42
N HIS A 105 -0.97 -9.45 12.30
CA HIS A 105 -2.27 -10.09 12.15
C HIS A 105 -2.99 -9.62 10.89
N LEU A 106 -3.05 -8.30 10.67
CA LEU A 106 -3.63 -7.73 9.44
C LEU A 106 -2.93 -8.30 8.19
N GLY A 107 -1.60 -8.28 8.14
CA GLY A 107 -0.85 -8.84 7.03
C GLY A 107 -1.15 -10.34 6.81
N LYS A 108 -1.27 -11.12 7.89
CA LYS A 108 -1.67 -12.54 7.79
C LYS A 108 -3.10 -12.73 7.28
N CYS A 109 -4.03 -11.84 7.62
CA CYS A 109 -5.40 -11.90 7.12
C CYS A 109 -5.45 -11.62 5.60
N VAL A 110 -4.68 -10.66 5.11
CA VAL A 110 -4.53 -10.40 3.67
C VAL A 110 -3.94 -11.62 2.96
N GLU A 111 -2.86 -12.18 3.51
CA GLU A 111 -2.23 -13.38 2.92
C GLU A 111 -3.16 -14.60 2.95
N LEU A 112 -3.94 -14.78 4.03
CA LEU A 112 -4.95 -15.84 4.10
C LEU A 112 -6.00 -15.68 3.01
N ALA A 113 -6.52 -14.46 2.79
CA ALA A 113 -7.47 -14.18 1.73
C ALA A 113 -6.90 -14.55 0.35
N ARG A 114 -5.67 -14.16 0.06
CA ARG A 114 -4.96 -14.51 -1.18
C ARG A 114 -4.85 -16.04 -1.34
N ARG A 115 -4.42 -16.76 -0.30
CA ARG A 115 -4.31 -18.24 -0.32
C ARG A 115 -5.64 -18.95 -0.46
N GLN A 116 -6.73 -18.33 -0.03
CA GLN A 116 -8.09 -18.85 -0.20
C GLN A 116 -8.72 -18.47 -1.54
N GLY A 117 -7.94 -17.89 -2.46
CA GLY A 117 -8.37 -17.59 -3.82
C GLY A 117 -9.13 -16.26 -3.97
N HIS A 118 -9.10 -15.39 -2.94
CA HIS A 118 -9.58 -14.03 -3.07
C HIS A 118 -8.55 -13.18 -3.83
N ARG A 119 -8.97 -12.54 -4.91
CA ARG A 119 -8.13 -11.54 -5.57
C ARG A 119 -8.07 -10.29 -4.70
N VAL A 120 -6.88 -9.93 -4.22
CA VAL A 120 -6.67 -8.74 -3.38
C VAL A 120 -5.90 -7.69 -4.15
N VAL A 121 -6.48 -6.50 -4.30
CA VAL A 121 -5.89 -5.35 -5.00
C VAL A 121 -5.77 -4.19 -4.04
N GLY A 122 -4.57 -3.63 -3.89
CA GLY A 122 -4.32 -2.39 -3.16
C GLY A 122 -4.26 -1.19 -4.09
N LEU A 123 -4.89 -0.08 -3.74
CA LEU A 123 -4.79 1.20 -4.43
C LEU A 123 -4.36 2.29 -3.46
N VAL A 124 -3.17 2.81 -3.67
CA VAL A 124 -2.70 4.03 -2.98
C VAL A 124 -3.29 5.23 -3.71
N TYR A 125 -4.24 5.89 -3.08
CA TYR A 125 -4.93 7.01 -3.70
C TYR A 125 -4.47 8.38 -3.18
N ASP A 126 -3.84 8.42 -2.00
CA ASP A 126 -3.29 9.65 -1.44
C ASP A 126 -1.94 9.36 -0.74
N GLN A 127 -1.93 9.00 0.53
CA GLN A 127 -0.69 8.78 1.28
C GLN A 127 -0.50 7.32 1.67
N ALA A 128 0.73 6.82 1.56
CA ALA A 128 1.10 5.47 1.97
C ALA A 128 2.48 5.46 2.63
N LEU A 129 2.50 5.50 3.96
CA LEU A 129 3.75 5.55 4.71
C LEU A 129 3.96 4.28 5.54
N SER A 130 5.24 3.91 5.68
CA SER A 130 5.72 3.00 6.73
C SER A 130 5.03 1.63 6.79
N GLY A 131 5.03 1.02 7.97
CA GLY A 131 4.46 -0.30 8.22
C GLY A 131 2.96 -0.41 7.98
N GLY A 132 2.21 0.69 8.17
CA GLY A 132 0.78 0.73 7.88
C GLY A 132 0.46 0.39 6.43
N PHE A 133 1.18 0.99 5.49
CA PHE A 133 1.05 0.68 4.07
C PHE A 133 1.50 -0.75 3.72
N ILE A 134 2.63 -1.19 4.29
CA ILE A 134 3.19 -2.52 3.99
C ILE A 134 2.19 -3.63 4.32
N THR A 135 1.56 -3.55 5.48
CA THR A 135 0.66 -4.60 5.99
C THR A 135 -0.77 -4.52 5.46
N SER A 136 -1.18 -3.40 4.90
CA SER A 136 -2.53 -3.23 4.33
C SER A 136 -2.54 -3.29 2.80
N GLY A 137 -1.76 -2.46 2.12
CA GLY A 137 -1.82 -2.30 0.67
C GLY A 137 -0.75 -3.06 -0.10
N LEU A 138 0.52 -2.95 0.33
CA LEU A 138 1.65 -3.51 -0.42
C LEU A 138 1.68 -5.05 -0.46
N ILE A 139 1.14 -5.69 0.57
CA ILE A 139 1.07 -7.16 0.67
C ILE A 139 -0.03 -7.78 -0.23
N ALA A 140 -0.92 -7.01 -0.82
CA ALA A 140 -1.93 -7.46 -1.77
C ALA A 140 -1.31 -8.23 -2.96
N ASP A 141 -2.10 -8.90 -3.78
CA ASP A 141 -1.60 -9.57 -5.00
C ASP A 141 -0.98 -8.57 -5.97
N ALA A 142 -1.55 -7.37 -6.05
CA ALA A 142 -0.99 -6.24 -6.76
C ALA A 142 -1.34 -4.95 -6.02
N CYS A 143 -0.39 -4.02 -6.00
CA CYS A 143 -0.59 -2.68 -5.50
C CYS A 143 -0.47 -1.68 -6.65
N TYR A 144 -1.40 -0.75 -6.71
CA TYR A 144 -1.48 0.33 -7.70
C TYR A 144 -1.43 1.67 -7.00
N ALA A 145 -1.18 2.73 -7.74
CA ALA A 145 -1.17 4.07 -7.17
C ALA A 145 -1.78 5.09 -8.13
N LEU A 146 -2.32 6.18 -7.60
CA LEU A 146 -2.63 7.36 -8.38
C LEU A 146 -1.36 8.21 -8.59
N PRO A 147 -1.29 9.05 -9.62
CA PRO A 147 -0.08 9.83 -9.95
C PRO A 147 0.36 10.76 -8.82
N GLU A 148 -0.61 11.35 -8.13
CA GLU A 148 -0.36 12.32 -7.06
C GLU A 148 -0.08 11.64 -5.69
N ALA A 149 -0.13 10.31 -5.63
CA ALA A 149 0.08 9.58 -4.40
C ALA A 149 1.49 9.77 -3.85
N THR A 150 1.59 9.87 -2.54
CA THR A 150 2.86 9.94 -1.82
C THR A 150 3.17 8.58 -1.19
N ILE A 151 4.19 7.90 -1.66
CA ILE A 151 4.63 6.62 -1.10
C ILE A 151 6.06 6.72 -0.60
N ARG A 152 6.29 6.45 0.71
CA ARG A 152 7.63 6.46 1.31
C ARG A 152 7.68 5.70 2.64
N VAL A 153 8.88 5.34 3.07
CA VAL A 153 9.08 4.70 4.38
C VAL A 153 8.84 5.71 5.51
N MET A 154 9.39 6.92 5.39
CA MET A 154 9.15 8.03 6.32
C MET A 154 9.44 9.36 5.64
N GLY A 155 8.94 10.46 6.21
CA GLY A 155 9.24 11.81 5.72
C GLY A 155 10.71 12.18 5.90
N LEU A 156 11.24 13.03 5.01
CA LEU A 156 12.64 13.45 5.03
C LEU A 156 13.06 14.10 6.38
N PRO A 157 12.24 14.94 7.05
CA PRO A 157 12.58 15.49 8.36
C PRO A 157 12.78 14.41 9.44
N ALA A 158 11.93 13.38 9.43
CA ALA A 158 12.07 12.26 10.37
C ALA A 158 13.33 11.43 10.05
N MET A 159 13.59 11.20 8.75
CA MET A 159 14.77 10.51 8.28
C MET A 159 16.06 11.26 8.67
N ALA A 160 16.12 12.58 8.48
CA ALA A 160 17.24 13.43 8.88
C ALA A 160 17.54 13.29 10.39
N ARG A 161 16.51 13.31 11.21
CA ARG A 161 16.64 13.16 12.66
C ARG A 161 17.21 11.80 13.08
N ILE A 162 16.80 10.73 12.41
CA ILE A 162 17.22 9.35 12.72
C ILE A 162 18.62 9.06 12.17
N THR A 163 18.85 9.39 10.92
CA THR A 163 20.11 9.07 10.22
C THR A 163 21.24 10.05 10.52
N LYS A 164 20.92 11.23 11.09
CA LYS A 164 21.83 12.36 11.27
C LYS A 164 22.38 12.93 9.96
N VAL A 165 21.76 12.60 8.84
CA VAL A 165 22.04 13.22 7.53
C VAL A 165 21.20 14.48 7.42
N PRO A 166 21.77 15.64 7.03
CA PRO A 166 21.03 16.88 6.83
C PRO A 166 19.87 16.70 5.85
N GLU A 167 18.74 17.36 6.11
CA GLU A 167 17.54 17.24 5.27
C GLU A 167 17.78 17.68 3.84
N GLU A 168 18.61 18.73 3.64
CA GLU A 168 19.02 19.20 2.32
C GLU A 168 19.74 18.11 1.53
N ARG A 169 20.61 17.33 2.20
CA ARG A 169 21.32 16.22 1.58
C ARG A 169 20.37 15.07 1.23
N LEU A 170 19.41 14.77 2.10
CA LEU A 170 18.37 13.79 1.81
C LEU A 170 17.48 14.21 0.63
N THR A 171 17.13 15.50 0.57
CA THR A 171 16.38 16.07 -0.55
C THR A 171 17.13 15.95 -1.86
N GLU A 172 18.44 16.16 -1.86
CA GLU A 172 19.27 15.96 -3.06
C GLU A 172 19.34 14.49 -3.45
N LEU A 173 19.54 13.60 -2.49
CA LEU A 173 19.55 12.15 -2.73
C LEU A 173 18.18 11.65 -3.25
N ALA A 174 17.08 12.25 -2.80
CA ALA A 174 15.74 11.90 -3.25
C ALA A 174 15.53 12.09 -4.77
N LYS A 175 16.27 12.96 -5.41
CA LYS A 175 16.19 13.19 -6.86
C LYS A 175 16.66 11.99 -7.70
N SER A 176 17.57 11.20 -7.16
CA SER A 176 18.21 10.10 -7.91
C SER A 176 18.07 8.73 -7.25
N ASN A 177 17.75 8.68 -5.96
CA ASN A 177 17.66 7.42 -5.21
C ASN A 177 16.20 7.12 -4.82
N PRO A 178 15.63 6.04 -5.36
CA PRO A 178 14.25 5.64 -5.07
C PRO A 178 13.90 5.50 -3.58
N VAL A 179 14.86 5.11 -2.74
CA VAL A 179 14.64 4.92 -1.30
C VAL A 179 14.24 6.22 -0.59
N PHE A 180 14.71 7.36 -1.07
CA PHE A 180 14.46 8.67 -0.45
C PHE A 180 13.36 9.47 -1.15
N ALA A 181 13.09 9.18 -2.42
CA ALA A 181 12.18 9.98 -3.22
C ALA A 181 10.71 9.78 -2.80
N PRO A 182 9.94 10.85 -2.71
CA PRO A 182 8.48 10.75 -2.60
C PRO A 182 7.90 10.34 -3.96
N GLY A 183 6.71 9.73 -3.92
CA GLY A 183 5.95 9.45 -5.11
C GLY A 183 5.91 7.97 -5.51
N PRO A 184 4.93 7.61 -6.36
CA PRO A 184 4.69 6.24 -6.75
C PRO A 184 5.73 5.68 -7.72
N GLU A 185 6.44 6.53 -8.49
CA GLU A 185 7.40 6.10 -9.53
C GLU A 185 8.54 5.27 -8.95
N ASN A 186 8.97 5.56 -7.74
CA ASN A 186 10.03 4.81 -7.09
C ASN A 186 9.58 3.41 -6.73
N TYR A 187 8.37 3.28 -6.21
CA TYR A 187 7.78 1.98 -5.92
C TYR A 187 7.40 1.22 -7.19
N LEU A 188 7.03 1.92 -8.27
CA LEU A 188 6.87 1.35 -9.60
C LEU A 188 8.19 0.74 -10.10
N ARG A 189 9.31 1.49 -10.02
CA ARG A 189 10.63 0.99 -10.42
C ARG A 189 11.10 -0.18 -9.56
N MET A 190 10.81 -0.18 -8.26
CA MET A 190 11.15 -1.29 -7.36
C MET A 190 10.25 -2.51 -7.52
N GLY A 191 9.20 -2.44 -8.34
CA GLY A 191 8.23 -3.52 -8.53
C GLY A 191 7.16 -3.62 -7.44
N GLY A 192 7.20 -2.74 -6.43
CA GLY A 192 6.21 -2.72 -5.35
C GLY A 192 4.84 -2.21 -5.79
N VAL A 193 4.82 -1.23 -6.69
CA VAL A 193 3.64 -0.76 -7.40
C VAL A 193 3.64 -1.37 -8.80
N ALA A 194 2.54 -2.00 -9.18
CA ALA A 194 2.40 -2.66 -10.47
C ALA A 194 2.25 -1.65 -11.61
N GLU A 195 1.43 -0.63 -11.38
CA GLU A 195 1.11 0.41 -12.35
C GLU A 195 0.64 1.68 -11.63
N ILE A 196 0.85 2.84 -12.27
CA ILE A 196 0.27 4.13 -11.86
C ILE A 196 -0.93 4.38 -12.76
N TRP A 197 -2.11 4.48 -12.15
CA TRP A 197 -3.35 4.60 -12.91
C TRP A 197 -3.64 6.04 -13.31
N ASN A 198 -3.83 6.24 -14.61
CA ASN A 198 -4.24 7.50 -15.21
C ASN A 198 -5.50 7.28 -16.05
N GLY A 199 -6.44 8.21 -16.01
CA GLY A 199 -7.64 8.18 -16.85
C GLY A 199 -8.79 7.37 -16.25
N ASP A 200 -9.28 6.35 -16.94
CA ASP A 200 -10.46 5.58 -16.54
C ASP A 200 -10.13 4.61 -15.39
N LEU A 201 -10.42 5.04 -14.16
CA LEU A 201 -10.14 4.26 -12.96
C LEU A 201 -11.01 3.02 -12.82
N ALA A 202 -12.25 3.07 -13.29
CA ALA A 202 -13.14 1.91 -13.26
C ALA A 202 -12.62 0.79 -14.15
N LYS A 203 -12.20 1.14 -15.37
CA LYS A 203 -11.58 0.18 -16.28
C LYS A 203 -10.27 -0.36 -15.73
N ALA A 204 -9.40 0.49 -15.19
CA ALA A 204 -8.12 0.07 -14.59
C ALA A 204 -8.33 -0.92 -13.44
N LEU A 205 -9.33 -0.67 -12.58
CA LEU A 205 -9.68 -1.57 -11.49
C LEU A 205 -10.24 -2.91 -12.00
N ALA A 206 -11.13 -2.87 -12.99
CA ALA A 206 -11.68 -4.09 -13.59
C ALA A 206 -10.58 -4.96 -14.21
N ASP A 207 -9.69 -4.36 -14.99
CA ASP A 207 -8.53 -5.03 -15.57
C ASP A 207 -7.61 -5.62 -14.49
N ALA A 208 -7.34 -4.90 -13.41
CA ALA A 208 -6.54 -5.36 -12.27
C ALA A 208 -7.15 -6.56 -11.54
N LEU A 209 -8.47 -6.57 -11.39
CA LEU A 209 -9.19 -7.67 -10.76
C LEU A 209 -9.27 -8.91 -11.66
N ALA A 210 -9.23 -8.73 -12.97
CA ALA A 210 -9.26 -9.82 -13.97
C ALA A 210 -7.89 -10.49 -14.16
N GLN A 211 -6.79 -9.82 -13.83
CA GLN A 211 -5.44 -10.37 -14.00
C GLN A 211 -5.22 -11.60 -13.11
N ASP A 212 -4.76 -12.69 -13.73
CA ASP A 212 -4.20 -13.82 -12.96
C ASP A 212 -2.78 -13.45 -12.49
N ARG A 213 -2.57 -13.53 -11.19
CA ARG A 213 -1.26 -13.36 -10.56
C ARG A 213 -1.02 -14.47 -9.54
N SER A 214 -0.94 -15.69 -10.05
CA SER A 214 -0.63 -16.88 -9.27
C SER A 214 0.80 -16.86 -8.70
N ALA A 215 1.71 -16.07 -9.32
CA ALA A 215 3.10 -15.90 -8.89
C ALA A 215 3.40 -14.46 -8.48
N ASP A 216 4.21 -14.30 -7.43
CA ASP A 216 4.75 -12.99 -7.05
C ASP A 216 5.89 -12.59 -7.98
N THR A 217 5.63 -11.65 -8.89
CA THR A 217 6.60 -11.18 -9.88
C THR A 217 7.32 -9.89 -9.46
N ARG A 218 7.05 -9.35 -8.27
CA ARG A 218 7.56 -8.02 -7.85
C ARG A 218 9.08 -7.92 -7.87
N ALA A 219 9.77 -8.96 -7.45
CA ALA A 219 11.24 -9.00 -7.45
C ALA A 219 11.81 -8.94 -8.89
N ALA A 220 11.28 -9.78 -9.80
CA ALA A 220 11.69 -9.80 -11.20
C ALA A 220 11.36 -8.48 -11.90
N THR A 221 10.16 -7.95 -11.70
CA THR A 221 9.72 -6.65 -12.23
C THR A 221 10.60 -5.51 -11.72
N GLY A 222 10.96 -5.50 -10.44
CA GLY A 222 11.85 -4.49 -9.87
C GLY A 222 13.27 -4.56 -10.43
N LEU A 223 13.78 -5.76 -10.72
CA LEU A 223 15.05 -5.94 -11.39
C LEU A 223 15.02 -5.42 -12.84
N GLU A 224 13.99 -5.82 -13.60
CA GLU A 224 13.79 -5.40 -15.00
C GLU A 224 13.66 -3.87 -15.11
N ARG A 225 12.93 -3.24 -14.20
CA ARG A 225 12.74 -1.78 -14.16
C ARG A 225 13.96 -1.03 -13.58
N GLY A 226 14.98 -1.73 -13.11
CA GLY A 226 16.22 -1.16 -12.57
C GLY A 226 16.06 -0.40 -11.26
N GLY A 227 15.03 -0.68 -10.48
CA GLY A 227 14.72 0.03 -9.23
C GLY A 227 15.66 -0.29 -8.07
N ARG A 228 16.15 -1.55 -7.99
CA ARG A 228 17.10 -2.01 -6.96
C ARG A 228 18.26 -2.76 -7.59
N LYS A 229 19.12 -2.03 -8.27
CA LYS A 229 20.20 -2.58 -9.12
C LYS A 229 21.13 -3.58 -8.43
N TRP A 230 21.36 -3.43 -7.13
CA TRP A 230 22.27 -4.27 -6.37
C TRP A 230 21.58 -5.45 -5.66
N ALA A 231 20.25 -5.41 -5.52
CA ALA A 231 19.54 -6.40 -4.72
C ALA A 231 19.76 -7.83 -5.23
N GLN A 232 19.64 -8.06 -6.53
CA GLN A 232 19.81 -9.40 -7.09
C GLN A 232 21.25 -9.91 -6.90
N ARG A 233 22.25 -9.07 -7.15
CA ARG A 233 23.66 -9.45 -6.93
C ARG A 233 23.93 -9.85 -5.47
N VAL A 234 23.35 -9.10 -4.51
CA VAL A 234 23.49 -9.43 -3.09
C VAL A 234 22.79 -10.74 -2.76
N ILE A 235 21.56 -10.94 -3.27
CA ILE A 235 20.80 -12.18 -3.08
C ILE A 235 21.60 -13.38 -3.63
N ASP A 236 22.09 -13.28 -4.86
CA ASP A 236 22.84 -14.36 -5.51
C ASP A 236 24.15 -14.66 -4.79
N ALA A 237 24.85 -13.62 -4.34
CA ALA A 237 26.10 -13.79 -3.58
C ALA A 237 25.84 -14.50 -2.24
N VAL A 238 24.80 -14.12 -1.51
CA VAL A 238 24.45 -14.77 -0.24
C VAL A 238 23.94 -16.21 -0.47
N ALA A 239 23.10 -16.43 -1.49
CA ALA A 239 22.57 -17.75 -1.79
C ALA A 239 23.66 -18.76 -2.25
N ASN A 240 24.68 -18.28 -2.95
CA ASN A 240 25.75 -19.10 -3.52
C ASN A 240 27.06 -19.02 -2.73
N ASP A 241 27.09 -18.40 -1.56
CA ASP A 241 28.28 -18.17 -0.73
C ASP A 241 29.46 -17.56 -1.52
N THR A 242 29.14 -16.62 -2.41
CA THR A 242 30.09 -16.02 -3.33
C THR A 242 30.45 -14.60 -2.90
N PRO A 243 31.73 -14.19 -2.79
CA PRO A 243 32.10 -12.83 -2.43
C PRO A 243 31.56 -11.81 -3.45
N LEU A 244 31.04 -10.69 -2.95
CA LEU A 244 30.72 -9.53 -3.77
C LEU A 244 32.03 -8.87 -4.21
N ASN A 245 32.47 -9.14 -5.42
CA ASN A 245 33.55 -8.40 -6.03
C ASN A 245 33.05 -6.98 -6.35
N GLY A 246 33.70 -5.94 -5.78
CA GLY A 246 33.36 -4.54 -5.84
C GLY A 246 33.34 -3.94 -7.26
#